data_5fa10319ec2ef722afa7cfcfd65398df
#
_entry.id   5fa10319ec2ef722afa7cfcfd65398df
#
_cell.length_a   1.000
_cell.length_b   1.000
_cell.length_c   1.000
_cell.angle_alpha   90.00
_cell.angle_beta   90.00
_cell.angle_gamma   90.00
#
_symmetry.space_group_name_H-M   'P 1'
#
loop_
_entity.id
_entity.type
_entity.pdbx_description
1 polymer ?
#
loop_
_entity_poly.entity_id
_entity_poly.type
_entity_poly.pdbx_seq_one_letter_code
_entity_poly.pdbx_strand_id
1 'polypeptide(L)'
;MNQPPQTTEQNIGNSHETNTGTHLFLFICVIACIAFGAWAWAGNLAIVSVAEGEVVPSSQVKTIQHLEGGIVREIKVREGERVKTGQALITLESAATGADVGELKTRIMGLIIEISRLQAAASNAEKPTFPADLEKSHPLLIQEANQLFDSSKRRLEDEFASQRAIIAQRKQDIQEATARIKNQRNSMKLLKEQIAISEDLLSEQLTTRYKHLDLLKELARLTGSIDKDKVALQRAGSALKQASANKDSIRSTFSEEARTKLEAARRQLEEFTPRMSKFEDNLKRTILRSPVDGVVKTLHVVTIGGVVRAGDAVVDVVPEGDRLIVEAKLKTQDIGYVRKQQSARITLASGDAMRFDGLEGVVVRVSPDTITGDDGEPYYKVRIQTERNHFRRAENRYDLFPGMQVIASIHTGERTIMEYLLDPFLDASDTAMRER
;
A
#
# COMPACT_ATOMS: atom_id res chain seq x y z
N MET A 1 95.92 -7.96 -92.82
CA MET A 1 95.04 -8.49 -93.81
C MET A 1 93.75 -8.82 -93.11
N ASN A 2 92.83 -7.95 -93.01
CA ASN A 2 91.42 -8.23 -93.01
C ASN A 2 90.70 -6.93 -92.72
N GLN A 3 89.80 -6.62 -93.55
CA GLN A 3 88.95 -5.48 -93.46
C GLN A 3 87.74 -5.78 -92.53
N PRO A 4 87.19 -4.73 -91.89
CA PRO A 4 86.07 -4.82 -91.02
C PRO A 4 84.74 -4.79 -91.83
N PRO A 5 83.67 -5.37 -91.32
CA PRO A 5 82.29 -5.25 -91.94
C PRO A 5 81.62 -3.97 -91.52
N GLN A 6 80.86 -3.42 -92.45
CA GLN A 6 80.07 -2.21 -92.31
C GLN A 6 78.78 -2.42 -91.44
N THR A 7 78.52 -1.45 -90.53
CA THR A 7 77.28 -1.29 -89.81
C THR A 7 76.21 -0.67 -90.68
N THR A 8 75.12 -1.39 -90.85
CA THR A 8 73.91 -0.87 -91.46
C THR A 8 73.02 -0.28 -90.39
N GLU A 9 72.85 1.03 -90.37
CA GLU A 9 71.83 1.71 -89.55
C GLU A 9 70.45 1.43 -90.14
N GLN A 10 69.58 0.75 -89.41
CA GLN A 10 68.13 0.69 -89.64
C GLN A 10 67.43 1.82 -88.92
N ASN A 11 66.97 2.76 -89.67
CA ASN A 11 66.09 3.84 -89.29
C ASN A 11 64.69 3.31 -89.05
N ILE A 12 64.31 3.14 -87.81
CA ILE A 12 62.91 2.80 -87.47
C ILE A 12 62.14 4.12 -87.30
N GLY A 13 61.49 4.50 -88.42
CA GLY A 13 60.49 5.56 -88.40
C GLY A 13 59.25 5.08 -87.61
N ASN A 14 58.99 5.63 -86.49
CA ASN A 14 57.82 5.43 -85.71
C ASN A 14 56.71 6.34 -86.23
N SER A 15 55.91 5.85 -87.18
CA SER A 15 54.64 6.46 -87.59
C SER A 15 53.58 6.01 -86.66
N HIS A 16 53.32 6.79 -85.58
CA HIS A 16 52.11 6.67 -84.81
C HIS A 16 50.95 7.22 -85.63
N GLU A 17 50.34 6.38 -86.50
CA GLU A 17 49.02 6.60 -87.02
C GLU A 17 48.03 6.28 -85.86
N THR A 18 47.59 7.30 -85.19
CA THR A 18 46.50 7.18 -84.25
C THR A 18 45.24 6.86 -84.99
N ASN A 19 44.89 5.59 -84.91
CA ASN A 19 43.73 5.06 -85.63
C ASN A 19 42.49 5.65 -84.94
N THR A 20 41.64 6.41 -85.62
CA THR A 20 40.41 7.04 -85.14
C THR A 20 39.52 6.05 -84.39
N GLY A 21 39.58 4.75 -84.72
CA GLY A 21 38.89 3.65 -84.07
C GLY A 21 39.40 3.41 -82.63
N THR A 22 40.75 3.60 -82.40
CA THR A 22 41.35 3.46 -81.00
C THR A 22 40.90 4.57 -80.08
N HIS A 23 40.82 5.81 -80.58
CA HIS A 23 40.30 6.94 -79.85
C HIS A 23 38.81 6.82 -79.53
N LEU A 24 38.01 6.32 -80.49
CA LEU A 24 36.59 6.06 -80.29
C LEU A 24 36.38 4.94 -79.29
N PHE A 25 37.19 3.87 -79.32
CA PHE A 25 37.15 2.79 -78.36
C PHE A 25 37.54 3.29 -76.92
N LEU A 26 38.64 4.07 -76.82
CA LEU A 26 39.05 4.67 -75.60
C LEU A 26 37.98 5.61 -75.02
N PHE A 27 37.34 6.42 -75.86
CA PHE A 27 36.25 7.31 -75.46
C PHE A 27 35.02 6.55 -74.94
N ILE A 28 34.64 5.45 -75.64
CA ILE A 28 33.58 4.58 -75.14
C ILE A 28 33.91 3.91 -73.80
N CYS A 29 35.17 3.44 -73.64
CA CYS A 29 35.63 2.88 -72.38
C CYS A 29 35.64 3.91 -71.26
N VAL A 30 36.04 5.16 -71.52
CA VAL A 30 35.98 6.24 -70.49
C VAL A 30 34.53 6.56 -70.14
N ILE A 31 33.64 6.66 -71.10
CA ILE A 31 32.21 6.88 -70.84
C ILE A 31 31.63 5.71 -70.03
N ALA A 32 31.97 4.47 -70.37
CA ALA A 32 31.51 3.28 -69.66
C ALA A 32 32.05 3.28 -68.21
N CYS A 33 33.30 3.65 -67.97
CA CYS A 33 33.89 3.82 -66.63
C CYS A 33 33.20 4.92 -65.81
N ILE A 34 32.91 6.06 -66.44
CA ILE A 34 32.18 7.17 -65.79
C ILE A 34 30.75 6.73 -65.45
N ALA A 35 30.07 6.09 -66.40
CA ALA A 35 28.72 5.57 -66.16
C ALA A 35 28.67 4.49 -65.08
N PHE A 36 29.66 3.59 -65.06
CA PHE A 36 29.82 2.59 -63.96
C PHE A 36 30.14 3.28 -62.64
N GLY A 37 31.04 4.26 -62.61
CA GLY A 37 31.33 5.02 -61.39
C GLY A 37 30.09 5.77 -60.86
N ALA A 38 29.33 6.43 -61.74
CA ALA A 38 28.11 7.11 -61.36
C ALA A 38 27.02 6.12 -60.87
N TRP A 39 26.87 4.96 -61.51
CA TRP A 39 25.97 3.91 -61.07
C TRP A 39 26.42 3.30 -59.74
N ALA A 40 27.72 3.04 -59.56
CA ALA A 40 28.25 2.50 -58.30
C ALA A 40 28.16 3.50 -57.14
N TRP A 41 28.20 4.82 -57.40
CA TRP A 41 28.00 5.85 -56.43
C TRP A 41 26.54 6.08 -56.05
N ALA A 42 25.61 5.90 -57.01
CA ALA A 42 24.18 6.02 -56.79
C ALA A 42 23.53 4.75 -56.22
N GLY A 43 24.16 3.59 -56.35
CA GLY A 43 23.67 2.30 -55.86
C GLY A 43 23.92 2.10 -54.38
N ASN A 44 22.86 2.00 -53.54
CA ASN A 44 22.95 1.71 -52.13
C ASN A 44 22.83 0.22 -51.85
N LEU A 45 23.75 -0.34 -51.07
CA LEU A 45 23.69 -1.68 -50.48
C LEU A 45 23.34 -1.57 -49.00
N ALA A 46 22.34 -2.34 -48.57
CA ALA A 46 21.99 -2.43 -47.16
C ALA A 46 23.03 -3.27 -46.38
N ILE A 47 23.55 -2.71 -45.31
CA ILE A 47 24.43 -3.42 -44.35
C ILE A 47 23.51 -4.04 -43.32
N VAL A 48 23.67 -5.34 -43.09
CA VAL A 48 22.89 -6.08 -42.08
C VAL A 48 23.80 -6.82 -41.13
N SER A 49 23.51 -6.72 -39.84
CA SER A 49 24.09 -7.60 -38.84
C SER A 49 23.20 -8.81 -38.67
N VAL A 50 23.77 -9.99 -38.85
CA VAL A 50 23.05 -11.26 -38.74
C VAL A 50 23.23 -11.85 -37.35
N ALA A 51 22.11 -12.14 -36.69
CA ALA A 51 22.06 -12.74 -35.38
C ALA A 51 21.15 -13.94 -35.33
N GLU A 52 21.61 -15.04 -34.79
CA GLU A 52 20.78 -16.21 -34.54
C GLU A 52 19.86 -15.92 -33.33
N GLY A 53 18.59 -16.34 -33.41
CA GLY A 53 17.60 -16.03 -32.40
C GLY A 53 16.58 -17.13 -32.23
N GLU A 54 15.84 -16.99 -31.16
CA GLU A 54 14.73 -17.85 -30.78
C GLU A 54 13.47 -17.03 -30.54
N VAL A 55 12.34 -17.58 -30.94
CA VAL A 55 11.02 -16.98 -30.69
C VAL A 55 10.65 -17.26 -29.24
N VAL A 56 10.42 -16.22 -28.46
CA VAL A 56 10.00 -16.32 -27.06
C VAL A 56 8.74 -15.47 -26.80
N PRO A 57 7.92 -15.81 -25.81
CA PRO A 57 6.85 -14.93 -25.37
C PRO A 57 7.41 -13.61 -24.81
N SER A 58 6.73 -12.49 -25.05
CA SER A 58 7.18 -11.18 -24.55
C SER A 58 7.07 -11.08 -23.04
N SER A 59 6.12 -11.76 -22.42
CA SER A 59 5.90 -11.79 -20.99
C SER A 59 6.56 -13.02 -20.35
N GLN A 60 7.11 -12.78 -19.17
CA GLN A 60 7.64 -13.87 -18.34
C GLN A 60 6.50 -14.63 -17.68
N VAL A 61 6.73 -15.91 -17.41
CA VAL A 61 5.86 -16.77 -16.61
C VAL A 61 5.57 -16.06 -15.28
N LYS A 62 4.29 -16.01 -14.91
CA LYS A 62 3.85 -15.46 -13.62
C LYS A 62 3.76 -16.59 -12.60
N THR A 63 4.73 -16.64 -11.72
CA THR A 63 4.73 -17.58 -10.60
C THR A 63 3.88 -17.00 -9.46
N ILE A 64 2.83 -17.71 -9.10
CA ILE A 64 1.95 -17.37 -8.01
C ILE A 64 2.46 -18.07 -6.75
N GLN A 65 2.78 -17.27 -5.75
CA GLN A 65 3.32 -17.72 -4.45
C GLN A 65 2.34 -17.35 -3.33
N HIS A 66 2.40 -18.09 -2.21
CA HIS A 66 1.65 -17.74 -1.02
C HIS A 66 2.57 -17.26 0.10
N LEU A 67 2.23 -16.10 0.68
CA LEU A 67 3.09 -15.42 1.65
C LEU A 67 3.22 -16.17 2.98
N GLU A 68 2.09 -16.66 3.50
CA GLU A 68 2.01 -17.28 4.83
C GLU A 68 2.04 -18.82 4.78
N GLY A 69 1.80 -19.43 3.61
CA GLY A 69 1.60 -20.88 3.49
C GLY A 69 0.21 -21.32 3.96
N GLY A 70 -0.01 -22.60 4.08
CA GLY A 70 -1.27 -23.19 4.53
C GLY A 70 -1.50 -24.61 4.04
N ILE A 71 -2.63 -25.20 4.40
CA ILE A 71 -3.04 -26.54 3.96
C ILE A 71 -3.91 -26.38 2.71
N VAL A 72 -3.65 -27.17 1.67
CA VAL A 72 -4.45 -27.15 0.43
C VAL A 72 -5.83 -27.75 0.69
N ARG A 73 -6.83 -26.91 0.64
CA ARG A 73 -8.25 -27.32 0.80
C ARG A 73 -8.84 -27.79 -0.53
N GLU A 74 -8.59 -27.06 -1.60
CA GLU A 74 -9.19 -27.31 -2.91
C GLU A 74 -8.29 -26.79 -4.03
N ILE A 75 -8.17 -27.57 -5.11
CA ILE A 75 -7.48 -27.22 -6.35
C ILE A 75 -8.57 -27.09 -7.42
N LYS A 76 -8.74 -25.89 -8.01
CA LYS A 76 -9.82 -25.57 -8.93
C LYS A 76 -9.42 -25.59 -10.41
N VAL A 77 -8.15 -25.81 -10.69
CA VAL A 77 -7.58 -25.76 -12.04
C VAL A 77 -6.65 -26.95 -12.28
N ARG A 78 -6.41 -27.25 -13.55
CA ARG A 78 -5.48 -28.30 -14.01
C ARG A 78 -4.38 -27.70 -14.87
N GLU A 79 -3.26 -28.40 -15.01
CA GLU A 79 -2.22 -28.03 -15.97
C GLU A 79 -2.76 -28.06 -17.39
N GLY A 80 -2.42 -27.03 -18.18
CA GLY A 80 -2.93 -26.80 -19.51
C GLY A 80 -4.28 -26.08 -19.57
N GLU A 81 -4.93 -25.79 -18.45
CA GLU A 81 -6.22 -25.12 -18.40
C GLU A 81 -6.07 -23.60 -18.58
N ARG A 82 -7.01 -23.00 -19.34
CA ARG A 82 -7.08 -21.53 -19.49
C ARG A 82 -7.74 -20.89 -18.29
N VAL A 83 -7.12 -19.85 -17.78
CA VAL A 83 -7.59 -19.08 -16.62
C VAL A 83 -7.72 -17.62 -16.94
N LYS A 84 -8.69 -16.96 -16.30
CA LYS A 84 -8.91 -15.51 -16.41
C LYS A 84 -8.32 -14.78 -15.22
N THR A 85 -8.01 -13.52 -15.44
CA THR A 85 -7.60 -12.60 -14.35
C THR A 85 -8.63 -12.60 -13.22
N GLY A 86 -8.15 -12.80 -11.98
CA GLY A 86 -9.01 -12.90 -10.79
C GLY A 86 -9.66 -14.26 -10.55
N GLN A 87 -9.55 -15.22 -11.46
CA GLN A 87 -10.07 -16.57 -11.29
C GLN A 87 -9.34 -17.27 -10.15
N ALA A 88 -10.12 -17.91 -9.24
CA ALA A 88 -9.57 -18.70 -8.15
C ALA A 88 -8.91 -19.98 -8.70
N LEU A 89 -7.66 -20.20 -8.34
CA LEU A 89 -6.85 -21.34 -8.76
C LEU A 89 -6.79 -22.42 -7.69
N ILE A 90 -6.42 -22.02 -6.49
CA ILE A 90 -6.26 -22.91 -5.33
C ILE A 90 -6.82 -22.18 -4.10
N THR A 91 -7.51 -22.93 -3.25
CA THR A 91 -7.95 -22.46 -1.95
C THR A 91 -7.12 -23.15 -0.87
N LEU A 92 -6.45 -22.34 -0.08
CA LEU A 92 -5.74 -22.82 1.10
C LEU A 92 -6.64 -22.67 2.35
N GLU A 93 -6.42 -23.49 3.33
CA GLU A 93 -7.00 -23.38 4.66
C GLU A 93 -5.90 -23.01 5.65
N SER A 94 -6.09 -21.89 6.34
CA SER A 94 -5.26 -21.56 7.49
C SER A 94 -6.05 -21.99 8.73
N ALA A 95 -5.50 -22.96 9.46
CA ALA A 95 -6.19 -23.56 10.64
C ALA A 95 -6.55 -22.53 11.72
N ALA A 96 -5.83 -21.40 11.77
CA ALA A 96 -6.01 -20.35 12.76
C ALA A 96 -6.96 -19.23 12.29
N THR A 97 -7.05 -18.93 11.01
CA THR A 97 -7.54 -17.62 10.54
C THR A 97 -9.07 -17.45 10.57
N GLY A 98 -9.82 -18.51 10.37
CA GLY A 98 -11.30 -18.41 10.31
C GLY A 98 -11.96 -18.25 11.69
N ALA A 99 -11.46 -18.99 12.69
CA ALA A 99 -11.94 -18.92 14.08
C ALA A 99 -11.51 -17.60 14.72
N ASP A 100 -10.26 -17.17 14.51
CA ASP A 100 -9.68 -15.93 15.04
C ASP A 100 -10.41 -14.68 14.53
N VAL A 101 -10.78 -14.66 13.24
CA VAL A 101 -11.59 -13.57 12.66
C VAL A 101 -12.96 -13.49 13.31
N GLY A 102 -13.62 -14.63 13.54
CA GLY A 102 -14.93 -14.71 14.20
C GLY A 102 -14.88 -14.21 15.64
N GLU A 103 -13.91 -14.67 16.43
CA GLU A 103 -13.70 -14.23 17.82
C GLU A 103 -13.42 -12.74 17.89
N LEU A 104 -12.47 -12.24 17.09
CA LEU A 104 -12.08 -10.83 17.10
C LEU A 104 -13.23 -9.91 16.66
N LYS A 105 -14.01 -10.32 15.69
CA LYS A 105 -15.22 -9.61 15.25
C LYS A 105 -16.24 -9.49 16.37
N THR A 106 -16.50 -10.58 17.08
CA THR A 106 -17.42 -10.58 18.23
C THR A 106 -16.91 -9.66 19.35
N ARG A 107 -15.62 -9.66 19.61
CA ARG A 107 -14.98 -8.81 20.62
C ARG A 107 -15.05 -7.32 20.25
N ILE A 108 -14.77 -6.97 19.00
CA ILE A 108 -14.91 -5.60 18.48
C ILE A 108 -16.37 -5.11 18.59
N MET A 109 -17.35 -5.94 18.23
CA MET A 109 -18.77 -5.60 18.37
C MET A 109 -19.14 -5.33 19.83
N GLY A 110 -18.70 -6.19 20.76
CA GLY A 110 -18.88 -6.00 22.19
C GLY A 110 -18.32 -4.66 22.69
N LEU A 111 -17.10 -4.32 22.24
CA LEU A 111 -16.46 -3.05 22.59
C LEU A 111 -17.22 -1.83 22.03
N ILE A 112 -17.74 -1.88 20.81
CA ILE A 112 -18.53 -0.78 20.21
C ILE A 112 -19.80 -0.55 21.04
N ILE A 113 -20.49 -1.63 21.45
CA ILE A 113 -21.66 -1.55 22.31
C ILE A 113 -21.31 -0.98 23.68
N GLU A 114 -20.21 -1.43 24.29
CA GLU A 114 -19.72 -0.93 25.58
C GLU A 114 -19.35 0.55 25.51
N ILE A 115 -18.63 0.99 24.46
CA ILE A 115 -18.29 2.39 24.21
C ILE A 115 -19.53 3.26 24.14
N SER A 116 -20.55 2.83 23.38
CA SER A 116 -21.82 3.56 23.25
C SER A 116 -22.52 3.73 24.60
N ARG A 117 -22.58 2.66 25.40
CA ARG A 117 -23.14 2.68 26.76
C ARG A 117 -22.35 3.61 27.69
N LEU A 118 -21.02 3.49 27.71
CA LEU A 118 -20.15 4.30 28.56
C LEU A 118 -20.15 5.77 28.17
N GLN A 119 -20.25 6.06 26.87
CA GLN A 119 -20.36 7.43 26.37
C GLN A 119 -21.66 8.09 26.83
N ALA A 120 -22.77 7.37 26.81
CA ALA A 120 -24.05 7.83 27.34
C ALA A 120 -23.98 8.07 28.87
N ALA A 121 -23.33 7.17 29.61
CA ALA A 121 -23.10 7.35 31.05
C ALA A 121 -22.22 8.55 31.38
N ALA A 122 -21.11 8.75 30.66
CA ALA A 122 -20.18 9.86 30.86
C ALA A 122 -20.81 11.23 30.51
N SER A 123 -21.70 11.28 29.53
CA SER A 123 -22.43 12.49 29.12
C SER A 123 -23.75 12.71 29.89
N ASN A 124 -24.09 11.79 30.79
CA ASN A 124 -25.37 11.80 31.53
C ASN A 124 -26.59 11.83 30.59
N ALA A 125 -26.53 11.10 29.46
CA ALA A 125 -27.63 10.97 28.52
C ALA A 125 -28.80 10.17 29.13
N GLU A 126 -29.97 10.30 28.57
CA GLU A 126 -31.15 9.52 29.01
C GLU A 126 -31.04 8.06 28.62
N LYS A 127 -30.54 7.79 27.40
CA LYS A 127 -30.37 6.44 26.83
C LYS A 127 -29.09 6.37 26.00
N PRO A 128 -28.46 5.19 25.91
CA PRO A 128 -27.37 4.96 24.97
C PRO A 128 -27.90 4.95 23.54
N THR A 129 -27.07 5.39 22.59
CA THR A 129 -27.35 5.31 21.15
C THR A 129 -26.39 4.31 20.52
N PHE A 130 -26.92 3.27 19.90
CA PHE A 130 -26.14 2.21 19.27
C PHE A 130 -26.16 2.33 17.75
N PRO A 131 -25.16 1.80 17.02
CA PRO A 131 -25.19 1.71 15.56
C PRO A 131 -26.38 0.84 15.08
N ALA A 132 -27.12 1.31 14.08
CA ALA A 132 -28.33 0.65 13.59
C ALA A 132 -28.12 -0.79 13.09
N ASP A 133 -26.92 -1.07 12.56
CA ASP A 133 -26.55 -2.41 12.10
C ASP A 133 -26.41 -3.41 13.26
N LEU A 134 -25.90 -2.94 14.41
CA LEU A 134 -25.76 -3.78 15.62
C LEU A 134 -27.10 -4.00 16.32
N GLU A 135 -27.99 -3.01 16.29
CA GLU A 135 -29.35 -3.17 16.84
C GLU A 135 -30.12 -4.30 16.14
N LYS A 136 -29.96 -4.42 14.82
CA LYS A 136 -30.64 -5.48 14.04
C LYS A 136 -29.97 -6.84 14.17
N SER A 137 -28.62 -6.86 14.17
CA SER A 137 -27.86 -8.11 14.11
C SER A 137 -27.66 -8.77 15.48
N HIS A 138 -27.62 -7.99 16.59
CA HIS A 138 -27.32 -8.47 17.94
C HIS A 138 -28.27 -7.88 19.02
N PRO A 139 -29.56 -8.08 18.90
CA PRO A 139 -30.57 -7.47 19.81
C PRO A 139 -30.36 -7.85 21.28
N LEU A 140 -29.89 -9.07 21.57
CA LEU A 140 -29.63 -9.53 22.94
C LEU A 140 -28.51 -8.73 23.61
N LEU A 141 -27.40 -8.50 22.93
CA LEU A 141 -26.29 -7.72 23.48
C LEU A 141 -26.68 -6.26 23.73
N ILE A 142 -27.52 -5.69 22.87
CA ILE A 142 -28.08 -4.35 23.04
C ILE A 142 -29.01 -4.30 24.26
N GLN A 143 -29.82 -5.32 24.44
CA GLN A 143 -30.72 -5.43 25.61
C GLN A 143 -29.90 -5.49 26.91
N GLU A 144 -28.86 -6.33 26.96
CA GLU A 144 -27.97 -6.43 28.13
C GLU A 144 -27.27 -5.09 28.42
N ALA A 145 -26.77 -4.40 27.38
CA ALA A 145 -26.15 -3.10 27.54
C ALA A 145 -27.12 -2.04 28.09
N ASN A 146 -28.36 -2.03 27.64
CA ASN A 146 -29.40 -1.16 28.16
C ASN A 146 -29.72 -1.48 29.65
N GLN A 147 -29.82 -2.75 30.00
CA GLN A 147 -30.08 -3.17 31.40
C GLN A 147 -28.91 -2.73 32.33
N LEU A 148 -27.67 -2.88 31.88
CA LEU A 148 -26.50 -2.42 32.64
C LEU A 148 -26.48 -0.88 32.77
N PHE A 149 -26.85 -0.15 31.72
CA PHE A 149 -26.99 1.29 31.77
C PHE A 149 -28.06 1.73 32.78
N ASP A 150 -29.24 1.17 32.68
CA ASP A 150 -30.35 1.49 33.57
C ASP A 150 -30.00 1.16 35.03
N SER A 151 -29.34 0.04 35.27
CA SER A 151 -28.92 -0.35 36.63
C SER A 151 -27.88 0.63 37.19
N SER A 152 -26.92 1.08 36.38
CA SER A 152 -25.92 2.07 36.80
C SER A 152 -26.55 3.45 37.06
N LYS A 153 -27.53 3.83 36.25
CA LYS A 153 -28.28 5.08 36.42
C LYS A 153 -29.13 5.06 37.68
N ARG A 154 -29.84 3.95 37.97
CA ARG A 154 -30.58 3.77 39.21
C ARG A 154 -29.69 3.86 40.43
N ARG A 155 -28.54 3.22 40.44
CA ARG A 155 -27.57 3.35 41.55
C ARG A 155 -27.18 4.81 41.77
N LEU A 156 -26.88 5.58 40.75
CA LEU A 156 -26.56 7.00 40.87
C LEU A 156 -27.75 7.81 41.44
N GLU A 157 -28.97 7.52 41.00
CA GLU A 157 -30.19 8.15 41.49
C GLU A 157 -30.44 7.85 42.95
N ASP A 158 -30.23 6.61 43.42
CA ASP A 158 -30.34 6.18 44.82
C ASP A 158 -29.29 6.88 45.70
N GLU A 159 -28.03 7.00 45.25
CA GLU A 159 -26.99 7.75 45.96
C GLU A 159 -27.37 9.24 46.07
N PHE A 160 -27.94 9.84 45.00
CA PHE A 160 -28.45 11.21 45.06
C PHE A 160 -29.65 11.38 45.99
N ALA A 161 -30.54 10.41 46.01
CA ALA A 161 -31.72 10.43 46.91
C ALA A 161 -31.27 10.41 48.38
N SER A 162 -30.35 9.51 48.72
CA SER A 162 -29.74 9.42 50.06
C SER A 162 -29.05 10.76 50.40
N GLN A 163 -28.24 11.31 49.54
CA GLN A 163 -27.54 12.57 49.83
C GLN A 163 -28.50 13.76 49.94
N ARG A 164 -29.59 13.80 49.17
CA ARG A 164 -30.65 14.79 49.28
C ARG A 164 -31.36 14.73 50.64
N ALA A 165 -31.58 13.51 51.18
CA ALA A 165 -32.18 13.34 52.50
C ALA A 165 -31.24 13.90 53.61
N ILE A 166 -29.96 13.64 53.52
CA ILE A 166 -28.95 14.23 54.44
C ILE A 166 -28.96 15.75 54.35
N ILE A 167 -28.97 16.33 53.15
CA ILE A 167 -29.06 17.79 52.97
C ILE A 167 -30.33 18.36 53.57
N ALA A 168 -31.48 17.69 53.39
CA ALA A 168 -32.74 18.12 54.00
C ALA A 168 -32.69 18.09 55.52
N GLN A 169 -32.10 17.03 56.13
CA GLN A 169 -31.89 16.94 57.58
C GLN A 169 -31.02 18.10 58.11
N ARG A 170 -29.89 18.40 57.46
CA ARG A 170 -29.00 19.52 57.86
C ARG A 170 -29.68 20.88 57.74
N LYS A 171 -30.57 21.08 56.75
CA LYS A 171 -31.39 22.31 56.66
C LYS A 171 -32.37 22.41 57.82
N GLN A 172 -32.97 21.32 58.26
CA GLN A 172 -33.85 21.29 59.43
C GLN A 172 -33.08 21.60 60.72
N ASP A 173 -31.87 21.03 60.91
CA ASP A 173 -31.01 21.34 62.05
C ASP A 173 -30.70 22.87 62.15
N ILE A 174 -30.47 23.52 61.01
CA ILE A 174 -30.26 24.96 60.92
C ILE A 174 -31.52 25.72 61.28
N GLN A 175 -32.68 25.28 60.80
CA GLN A 175 -33.99 25.96 61.13
C GLN A 175 -34.29 25.84 62.63
N GLU A 176 -34.06 24.65 63.23
CA GLU A 176 -34.29 24.48 64.66
C GLU A 176 -33.36 25.34 65.54
N ALA A 177 -32.04 25.35 65.19
CA ALA A 177 -31.09 26.18 65.91
C ALA A 177 -31.43 27.66 65.77
N THR A 178 -31.85 28.12 64.60
CA THR A 178 -32.30 29.51 64.34
C THR A 178 -33.52 29.86 65.15
N ALA A 179 -34.50 28.94 65.21
CA ALA A 179 -35.73 29.14 65.98
C ALA A 179 -35.43 29.22 67.51
N ARG A 180 -34.57 28.34 68.05
CA ARG A 180 -34.11 28.38 69.43
C ARG A 180 -33.43 29.71 69.75
N ILE A 181 -32.50 30.15 68.94
CA ILE A 181 -31.82 31.43 69.14
C ILE A 181 -32.80 32.61 69.12
N LYS A 182 -33.78 32.60 68.20
CA LYS A 182 -34.82 33.64 68.14
C LYS A 182 -35.66 33.67 69.41
N ASN A 183 -36.13 32.53 69.93
CA ASN A 183 -36.91 32.41 71.11
C ASN A 183 -36.09 32.89 72.39
N GLN A 184 -34.85 32.40 72.48
CA GLN A 184 -33.97 32.83 73.55
C GLN A 184 -33.64 34.33 73.54
N ARG A 185 -33.44 34.94 72.38
CA ARG A 185 -33.28 36.38 72.24
C ARG A 185 -34.52 37.17 72.70
N ASN A 186 -35.74 36.66 72.38
CA ASN A 186 -36.96 37.27 72.86
C ASN A 186 -37.08 37.20 74.42
N SER A 187 -36.74 36.00 74.98
CA SER A 187 -36.66 35.84 76.44
C SER A 187 -35.63 36.74 77.06
N MET A 188 -34.46 36.89 76.41
CA MET A 188 -33.39 37.77 76.89
C MET A 188 -33.86 39.26 76.89
N LYS A 189 -34.61 39.66 75.87
CA LYS A 189 -35.18 41.03 75.85
C LYS A 189 -36.08 41.30 77.05
N LEU A 190 -37.05 40.41 77.33
CA LEU A 190 -37.96 40.50 78.45
C LEU A 190 -37.18 40.50 79.84
N LEU A 191 -36.21 39.61 79.92
CA LEU A 191 -35.38 39.52 81.13
C LEU A 191 -34.52 40.79 81.37
N LYS A 192 -34.01 41.46 80.34
CA LYS A 192 -33.31 42.74 80.43
C LYS A 192 -34.26 43.86 80.87
N GLU A 193 -35.52 43.84 80.38
CA GLU A 193 -36.54 44.79 80.89
C GLU A 193 -36.84 44.57 82.38
N GLN A 194 -36.98 43.29 82.81
CA GLN A 194 -37.11 42.93 84.23
C GLN A 194 -35.90 43.38 85.10
N ILE A 195 -34.69 43.24 84.57
CA ILE A 195 -33.47 43.69 85.24
C ILE A 195 -33.45 45.21 85.44
N ALA A 196 -33.83 45.95 84.40
CA ALA A 196 -33.94 47.44 84.50
C ALA A 196 -34.94 47.87 85.57
N ILE A 197 -36.16 47.27 85.52
CA ILE A 197 -37.16 47.53 86.62
C ILE A 197 -36.63 47.14 88.02
N SER A 198 -35.94 46.00 88.09
CA SER A 198 -35.34 45.56 89.36
C SER A 198 -34.20 46.48 89.88
N GLU A 199 -33.44 47.11 88.98
CA GLU A 199 -32.42 48.09 89.24
C GLU A 199 -33.00 49.38 89.84
N ASP A 200 -34.07 49.88 89.20
CA ASP A 200 -34.82 51.05 89.65
C ASP A 200 -35.40 50.80 91.02
N LEU A 201 -36.10 49.69 91.23
CA LEU A 201 -36.64 49.28 92.55
C LEU A 201 -35.57 49.07 93.65
N LEU A 202 -34.37 48.62 93.27
CA LEU A 202 -33.25 48.46 94.22
C LEU A 202 -32.71 49.82 94.65
N SER A 203 -32.66 50.78 93.79
CA SER A 203 -32.25 52.17 94.12
C SER A 203 -33.24 52.82 95.07
N GLU A 204 -34.52 52.47 94.99
CA GLU A 204 -35.55 52.94 95.92
C GLU A 204 -35.67 52.09 97.18
N GLN A 205 -34.83 51.05 97.39
CA GLN A 205 -34.84 50.07 98.45
C GLN A 205 -36.16 49.21 98.55
N LEU A 206 -36.88 49.13 97.49
CA LEU A 206 -38.15 48.34 97.36
C LEU A 206 -37.95 46.90 97.03
N THR A 207 -36.75 46.45 96.65
CA THR A 207 -36.40 45.05 96.40
C THR A 207 -35.09 44.68 97.08
N THR A 208 -34.79 43.35 97.10
CA THR A 208 -33.54 42.83 97.69
C THR A 208 -32.45 42.67 96.68
N ARG A 209 -31.18 42.96 97.05
CA ARG A 209 -30.01 42.73 96.16
C ARG A 209 -29.93 41.28 95.73
N TYR A 210 -30.39 40.35 96.49
CA TYR A 210 -30.42 38.91 96.14
C TYR A 210 -31.31 38.65 94.90
N LYS A 211 -32.52 39.19 94.87
CA LYS A 211 -33.42 39.07 93.67
C LYS A 211 -32.81 39.69 92.41
N HIS A 212 -32.20 40.82 92.49
CA HIS A 212 -31.53 41.45 91.35
C HIS A 212 -30.34 40.63 90.85
N LEU A 213 -29.51 40.10 91.75
CA LEU A 213 -28.40 39.17 91.41
C LEU A 213 -28.89 37.85 90.76
N ASP A 214 -30.05 37.32 91.21
CA ASP A 214 -30.66 36.12 90.63
C ASP A 214 -31.10 36.37 89.17
N LEU A 215 -31.67 37.54 88.86
CA LEU A 215 -31.96 37.94 87.47
C LEU A 215 -30.72 38.12 86.62
N LEU A 216 -29.62 38.69 87.15
CA LEU A 216 -28.34 38.80 86.44
C LEU A 216 -27.71 37.41 86.18
N LYS A 217 -27.81 36.47 87.12
CA LYS A 217 -27.38 35.08 86.93
C LYS A 217 -28.17 34.38 85.81
N GLU A 218 -29.52 34.60 85.76
CA GLU A 218 -30.35 34.06 84.70
C GLU A 218 -29.99 34.65 83.30
N LEU A 219 -29.70 35.98 83.28
CA LEU A 219 -29.20 36.66 82.11
C LEU A 219 -27.87 36.03 81.60
N ALA A 220 -26.93 35.79 82.48
CA ALA A 220 -25.67 35.17 82.11
C ALA A 220 -25.86 33.73 81.60
N ARG A 221 -26.76 32.94 82.24
CA ARG A 221 -27.14 31.59 81.83
C ARG A 221 -27.75 31.61 80.40
N LEU A 222 -28.69 32.54 80.15
CA LEU A 222 -29.39 32.66 78.86
C LEU A 222 -28.43 33.12 77.75
N THR A 223 -27.49 34.06 78.12
CA THR A 223 -26.45 34.48 77.12
C THR A 223 -25.56 33.33 76.76
N GLY A 224 -25.06 32.54 77.72
CA GLY A 224 -24.25 31.35 77.46
C GLY A 224 -24.97 30.29 76.60
N SER A 225 -26.34 30.16 76.83
CA SER A 225 -27.15 29.26 75.96
C SER A 225 -27.28 29.75 74.51
N ILE A 226 -27.47 31.05 74.28
CA ILE A 226 -27.50 31.68 72.98
C ILE A 226 -26.15 31.46 72.25
N ASP A 227 -25.07 31.69 72.93
CA ASP A 227 -23.74 31.51 72.32
C ASP A 227 -23.45 30.03 71.97
N LYS A 228 -23.85 29.10 72.85
CA LYS A 228 -23.82 27.68 72.56
C LYS A 228 -24.65 27.33 71.25
N ASP A 229 -25.88 27.87 71.17
CA ASP A 229 -26.72 27.62 69.98
C ASP A 229 -26.21 28.31 68.73
N LYS A 230 -25.55 29.48 68.79
CA LYS A 230 -24.84 30.10 67.66
C LYS A 230 -23.71 29.20 67.13
N VAL A 231 -22.91 28.61 68.01
CA VAL A 231 -21.87 27.65 67.61
C VAL A 231 -22.48 26.41 67.00
N ALA A 232 -23.60 25.91 67.54
CA ALA A 232 -24.35 24.80 66.96
C ALA A 232 -24.87 25.14 65.53
N LEU A 233 -25.41 26.35 65.34
CA LEU A 233 -25.84 26.87 64.03
C LEU A 233 -24.69 26.92 63.05
N GLN A 234 -23.54 27.42 63.46
CA GLN A 234 -22.34 27.47 62.61
C GLN A 234 -21.88 26.07 62.21
N ARG A 235 -21.86 25.11 63.16
CA ARG A 235 -21.56 23.69 62.87
C ARG A 235 -22.56 23.09 61.88
N ALA A 236 -23.86 23.32 62.04
CA ALA A 236 -24.90 22.83 61.15
C ALA A 236 -24.74 23.43 59.74
N GLY A 237 -24.37 24.72 59.64
CA GLY A 237 -24.06 25.37 58.38
C GLY A 237 -22.86 24.74 57.65
N SER A 238 -21.79 24.45 58.37
CA SER A 238 -20.62 23.74 57.82
C SER A 238 -20.98 22.32 57.37
N ALA A 239 -21.78 21.60 58.17
CA ALA A 239 -22.25 20.24 57.81
C ALA A 239 -23.14 20.24 56.56
N LEU A 240 -24.00 21.28 56.38
CA LEU A 240 -24.80 21.44 55.15
C LEU A 240 -23.88 21.68 53.93
N LYS A 241 -22.87 22.53 54.07
CA LYS A 241 -21.89 22.82 53.03
C LYS A 241 -21.14 21.56 52.59
N GLN A 242 -20.70 20.75 53.58
CA GLN A 242 -20.07 19.45 53.34
C GLN A 242 -20.99 18.48 52.61
N ALA A 243 -22.25 18.36 53.07
CA ALA A 243 -23.23 17.49 52.44
C ALA A 243 -23.53 17.90 50.97
N SER A 244 -23.57 19.20 50.68
CA SER A 244 -23.73 19.72 49.33
C SER A 244 -22.53 19.39 48.42
N ALA A 245 -21.31 19.59 48.95
CA ALA A 245 -20.07 19.20 48.24
C ALA A 245 -19.99 17.70 47.95
N ASN A 246 -20.40 16.85 48.88
CA ASN A 246 -20.45 15.41 48.70
C ASN A 246 -21.42 15.03 47.54
N LYS A 247 -22.60 15.72 47.41
CA LYS A 247 -23.49 15.49 46.32
C LYS A 247 -22.85 15.79 44.96
N ASP A 248 -22.10 16.89 44.85
CA ASP A 248 -21.41 17.26 43.63
C ASP A 248 -20.27 16.27 43.30
N SER A 249 -19.57 15.80 44.35
CA SER A 249 -18.53 14.76 44.22
C SER A 249 -19.07 13.44 43.68
N ILE A 250 -20.24 12.97 44.12
CA ILE A 250 -20.88 11.75 43.62
C ILE A 250 -21.05 11.83 42.10
N ARG A 251 -21.54 12.97 41.58
CA ARG A 251 -21.69 13.16 40.14
C ARG A 251 -20.36 13.12 39.40
N SER A 252 -19.37 13.84 39.93
CA SER A 252 -18.05 13.91 39.30
C SER A 252 -17.36 12.55 39.27
N THR A 253 -17.40 11.79 40.38
CA THR A 253 -16.82 10.45 40.46
C THR A 253 -17.47 9.50 39.48
N PHE A 254 -18.81 9.48 39.37
CA PHE A 254 -19.54 8.64 38.40
C PHE A 254 -19.13 8.96 36.97
N SER A 255 -19.06 10.24 36.61
CA SER A 255 -18.66 10.67 35.26
C SER A 255 -17.19 10.32 34.98
N GLU A 256 -16.30 10.46 35.95
CA GLU A 256 -14.88 10.13 35.85
C GLU A 256 -14.65 8.61 35.67
N GLU A 257 -15.33 7.79 36.46
CA GLU A 257 -15.30 6.32 36.30
C GLU A 257 -15.79 5.89 34.92
N ALA A 258 -16.92 6.49 34.45
CA ALA A 258 -17.45 6.20 33.11
C ALA A 258 -16.45 6.60 32.01
N ARG A 259 -15.80 7.76 32.12
CA ARG A 259 -14.76 8.22 31.17
C ARG A 259 -13.54 7.33 31.20
N THR A 260 -13.06 6.93 32.35
CA THR A 260 -11.89 6.05 32.49
C THR A 260 -12.11 4.70 31.81
N LYS A 261 -13.31 4.11 32.02
CA LYS A 261 -13.71 2.86 31.35
C LYS A 261 -13.88 3.07 29.83
N LEU A 262 -14.46 4.20 29.42
CA LEU A 262 -14.62 4.56 28.01
C LEU A 262 -13.27 4.63 27.27
N GLU A 263 -12.29 5.32 27.88
CA GLU A 263 -10.95 5.41 27.32
C GLU A 263 -10.23 4.06 27.25
N ALA A 264 -10.44 3.20 28.26
CA ALA A 264 -9.91 1.84 28.23
C ALA A 264 -10.55 1.00 27.09
N ALA A 265 -11.86 1.09 26.92
CA ALA A 265 -12.56 0.38 25.84
C ALA A 265 -12.17 0.90 24.44
N ARG A 266 -11.97 2.22 24.29
CA ARG A 266 -11.48 2.82 23.04
C ARG A 266 -10.08 2.35 22.68
N ARG A 267 -9.14 2.33 23.64
CA ARG A 267 -7.78 1.79 23.38
C ARG A 267 -7.81 0.33 22.95
N GLN A 268 -8.67 -0.48 23.55
CA GLN A 268 -8.83 -1.88 23.10
C GLN A 268 -9.40 -1.99 21.69
N LEU A 269 -10.36 -1.14 21.35
CA LEU A 269 -10.91 -1.09 19.99
C LEU A 269 -9.86 -0.67 18.97
N GLU A 270 -9.04 0.34 19.28
CA GLU A 270 -7.91 0.78 18.46
C GLU A 270 -6.86 -0.32 18.28
N GLU A 271 -6.62 -1.15 19.29
CA GLU A 271 -5.71 -2.30 19.19
C GLU A 271 -6.28 -3.41 18.31
N PHE A 272 -7.57 -3.75 18.47
CA PHE A 272 -8.16 -4.88 17.77
C PHE A 272 -8.56 -4.58 16.33
N THR A 273 -8.85 -3.33 15.98
CA THR A 273 -9.21 -2.95 14.61
C THR A 273 -8.13 -3.25 13.58
N PRO A 274 -6.83 -2.88 13.76
CA PRO A 274 -5.76 -3.25 12.84
C PRO A 274 -5.50 -4.77 12.81
N ARG A 275 -5.63 -5.43 13.97
CA ARG A 275 -5.51 -6.91 14.04
C ARG A 275 -6.57 -7.58 13.17
N MET A 276 -7.81 -7.10 13.24
CA MET A 276 -8.92 -7.59 12.42
C MET A 276 -8.63 -7.42 10.93
N SER A 277 -8.19 -6.22 10.51
CA SER A 277 -7.82 -5.96 9.12
C SER A 277 -6.72 -6.91 8.62
N LYS A 278 -5.70 -7.16 9.45
CA LYS A 278 -4.64 -8.13 9.13
C LYS A 278 -5.19 -9.54 8.92
N PHE A 279 -6.07 -10.01 9.80
CA PHE A 279 -6.66 -11.35 9.67
C PHE A 279 -7.61 -11.45 8.48
N GLU A 280 -8.40 -10.41 8.19
CA GLU A 280 -9.25 -10.37 7.00
C GLU A 280 -8.42 -10.41 5.71
N ASP A 281 -7.30 -9.70 5.66
CA ASP A 281 -6.40 -9.72 4.51
C ASP A 281 -5.72 -11.09 4.35
N ASN A 282 -5.30 -11.72 5.46
CA ASN A 282 -4.79 -13.08 5.43
C ASN A 282 -5.86 -14.04 4.89
N LEU A 283 -7.11 -13.91 5.35
CA LEU A 283 -8.21 -14.75 4.87
C LEU A 283 -8.49 -14.54 3.37
N LYS A 284 -8.43 -13.30 2.86
CA LYS A 284 -8.57 -13.04 1.41
C LYS A 284 -7.44 -13.70 0.61
N ARG A 285 -6.20 -13.71 1.13
CA ARG A 285 -5.05 -14.33 0.48
C ARG A 285 -5.08 -15.84 0.48
N THR A 286 -5.87 -16.50 1.34
CA THR A 286 -6.03 -17.97 1.27
C THR A 286 -6.59 -18.46 -0.06
N ILE A 287 -7.26 -17.61 -0.83
CA ILE A 287 -7.70 -17.91 -2.19
C ILE A 287 -6.68 -17.33 -3.16
N LEU A 288 -5.82 -18.21 -3.71
CA LEU A 288 -4.88 -17.81 -4.76
C LEU A 288 -5.62 -17.60 -6.07
N ARG A 289 -5.41 -16.44 -6.68
CA ARG A 289 -6.06 -16.04 -7.92
C ARG A 289 -5.04 -15.76 -9.01
N SER A 290 -5.43 -15.96 -10.26
CA SER A 290 -4.59 -15.59 -11.38
C SER A 290 -4.47 -14.06 -11.50
N PRO A 291 -3.25 -13.51 -11.59
CA PRO A 291 -3.04 -12.08 -11.83
C PRO A 291 -3.26 -11.66 -13.29
N VAL A 292 -3.31 -12.64 -14.23
CA VAL A 292 -3.37 -12.42 -15.68
C VAL A 292 -4.27 -13.45 -16.35
N ASP A 293 -4.75 -13.12 -17.54
CA ASP A 293 -5.36 -14.11 -18.42
C ASP A 293 -4.26 -14.98 -19.03
N GLY A 294 -4.39 -16.30 -18.98
CA GLY A 294 -3.32 -17.18 -19.43
C GLY A 294 -3.64 -18.66 -19.30
N VAL A 295 -2.61 -19.48 -19.46
CA VAL A 295 -2.68 -20.93 -19.35
C VAL A 295 -1.82 -21.39 -18.18
N VAL A 296 -2.36 -22.28 -17.35
CA VAL A 296 -1.61 -22.90 -16.24
C VAL A 296 -0.53 -23.78 -16.82
N LYS A 297 0.72 -23.43 -16.55
CA LYS A 297 1.90 -24.19 -17.05
C LYS A 297 2.22 -25.34 -16.11
N THR A 298 2.35 -25.07 -14.82
CA THR A 298 2.78 -26.04 -13.82
C THR A 298 2.01 -25.82 -12.52
N LEU A 299 1.53 -26.90 -11.91
CA LEU A 299 1.02 -26.93 -10.56
C LEU A 299 2.08 -27.55 -9.64
N HIS A 300 2.71 -26.72 -8.79
CA HIS A 300 3.72 -27.20 -7.84
C HIS A 300 3.08 -27.97 -6.67
N VAL A 301 1.78 -27.81 -6.48
CA VAL A 301 1.00 -28.50 -5.44
C VAL A 301 -0.17 -29.24 -6.09
N VAL A 302 -0.13 -30.55 -6.01
CA VAL A 302 -1.10 -31.44 -6.69
C VAL A 302 -1.97 -32.25 -5.71
N THR A 303 -1.71 -32.18 -4.41
CA THR A 303 -2.37 -33.00 -3.40
C THR A 303 -3.25 -32.15 -2.48
N ILE A 304 -4.54 -32.47 -2.42
CA ILE A 304 -5.46 -31.90 -1.40
C ILE A 304 -5.01 -32.38 -0.02
N GLY A 305 -4.97 -31.49 0.97
CA GLY A 305 -4.37 -31.76 2.29
C GLY A 305 -2.86 -31.57 2.36
N GLY A 306 -2.20 -31.30 1.23
CA GLY A 306 -0.76 -30.96 1.19
C GLY A 306 -0.48 -29.62 1.89
N VAL A 307 0.75 -29.50 2.43
CA VAL A 307 1.20 -28.27 3.12
C VAL A 307 2.07 -27.44 2.19
N VAL A 308 1.68 -26.18 1.99
CA VAL A 308 2.45 -25.14 1.28
C VAL A 308 3.18 -24.31 2.33
N ARG A 309 4.49 -24.14 2.16
CA ARG A 309 5.28 -23.27 3.05
C ARG A 309 5.16 -21.81 2.65
N ALA A 310 5.49 -20.93 3.57
CA ALA A 310 5.58 -19.49 3.29
C ALA A 310 6.60 -19.20 2.19
N GLY A 311 6.17 -18.48 1.14
CA GLY A 311 7.01 -18.14 0.00
C GLY A 311 7.14 -19.21 -1.09
N ASP A 312 6.57 -20.40 -0.91
CA ASP A 312 6.61 -21.46 -1.93
C ASP A 312 5.81 -21.06 -3.18
N ALA A 313 6.36 -21.44 -4.35
CA ALA A 313 5.63 -21.37 -5.61
C ALA A 313 4.49 -22.39 -5.61
N VAL A 314 3.31 -21.98 -6.02
CA VAL A 314 2.11 -22.81 -6.01
C VAL A 314 1.64 -23.11 -7.44
N VAL A 315 1.57 -22.09 -8.29
CA VAL A 315 1.11 -22.19 -9.68
C VAL A 315 1.92 -21.28 -10.57
N ASP A 316 2.32 -21.78 -11.74
CA ASP A 316 2.91 -21.00 -12.81
C ASP A 316 1.87 -20.78 -13.90
N VAL A 317 1.62 -19.52 -14.27
CA VAL A 317 0.71 -19.13 -15.36
C VAL A 317 1.50 -18.41 -16.45
N VAL A 318 1.33 -18.87 -17.69
CA VAL A 318 1.83 -18.21 -18.89
C VAL A 318 0.72 -17.30 -19.41
N PRO A 319 0.96 -15.98 -19.53
CA PRO A 319 -0.05 -15.06 -20.08
C PRO A 319 -0.47 -15.44 -21.48
N GLU A 320 -1.77 -15.38 -21.78
CA GLU A 320 -2.33 -15.62 -23.13
C GLU A 320 -2.45 -14.28 -23.88
N GLY A 321 -2.27 -14.33 -25.21
CA GLY A 321 -2.33 -13.14 -26.07
C GLY A 321 -1.04 -12.34 -26.13
N ASP A 322 0.04 -12.90 -25.63
CA ASP A 322 1.35 -12.25 -25.65
C ASP A 322 1.88 -12.11 -27.07
N ARG A 323 2.44 -10.95 -27.37
CA ARG A 323 3.18 -10.77 -28.62
C ARG A 323 4.44 -11.62 -28.57
N LEU A 324 4.65 -12.43 -29.57
CA LEU A 324 5.89 -13.16 -29.71
C LEU A 324 7.00 -12.17 -30.08
N ILE A 325 8.12 -12.30 -29.45
CA ILE A 325 9.33 -11.54 -29.75
C ILE A 325 10.45 -12.50 -30.11
N VAL A 326 11.39 -12.02 -30.89
CA VAL A 326 12.62 -12.77 -31.20
C VAL A 326 13.73 -12.29 -30.26
N GLU A 327 14.29 -13.19 -29.49
CA GLU A 327 15.54 -12.94 -28.76
C GLU A 327 16.70 -13.43 -29.63
N ALA A 328 17.47 -12.49 -30.19
CA ALA A 328 18.60 -12.77 -31.04
C ALA A 328 19.93 -12.59 -30.31
N LYS A 329 20.89 -13.48 -30.57
CA LYS A 329 22.27 -13.45 -30.05
C LYS A 329 23.16 -12.67 -31.03
N LEU A 330 23.39 -11.39 -30.74
CA LEU A 330 24.23 -10.53 -31.56
C LEU A 330 25.71 -10.71 -31.16
N LYS A 331 26.56 -10.85 -32.13
CA LYS A 331 28.01 -10.93 -31.93
C LYS A 331 28.56 -9.64 -31.32
N THR A 332 29.58 -9.73 -30.49
CA THR A 332 30.18 -8.60 -29.78
C THR A 332 30.77 -7.53 -30.71
N GLN A 333 31.24 -7.94 -31.89
CA GLN A 333 31.79 -7.02 -32.89
C GLN A 333 30.74 -6.09 -33.53
N ASP A 334 29.47 -6.50 -33.56
CA ASP A 334 28.39 -5.79 -34.26
C ASP A 334 27.61 -4.82 -33.35
N ILE A 335 27.86 -4.83 -32.04
CA ILE A 335 27.10 -4.02 -31.06
C ILE A 335 27.17 -2.53 -31.32
N GLY A 336 28.30 -2.03 -31.84
CA GLY A 336 28.49 -0.61 -32.14
C GLY A 336 27.54 -0.05 -33.20
N TYR A 337 26.97 -0.93 -34.02
CA TYR A 337 26.09 -0.55 -35.15
C TYR A 337 24.60 -0.83 -34.86
N VAL A 338 24.27 -1.62 -33.82
CA VAL A 338 22.88 -1.98 -33.52
C VAL A 338 22.29 -1.05 -32.46
N ARG A 339 21.15 -0.44 -32.78
CA ARG A 339 20.42 0.51 -31.93
C ARG A 339 18.93 0.16 -31.85
N LYS A 340 18.28 0.70 -30.83
CA LYS A 340 16.81 0.61 -30.74
C LYS A 340 16.15 1.28 -31.96
N GLN A 341 14.97 0.76 -32.35
CA GLN A 341 14.15 1.23 -33.45
C GLN A 341 14.70 0.93 -34.86
N GLN A 342 15.79 0.20 -35.00
CA GLN A 342 16.23 -0.29 -36.32
C GLN A 342 15.30 -1.39 -36.79
N SER A 343 15.05 -1.41 -38.13
CA SER A 343 14.30 -2.47 -38.78
C SER A 343 15.13 -3.75 -38.84
N ALA A 344 14.46 -4.87 -38.68
CA ALA A 344 15.07 -6.19 -38.73
C ALA A 344 14.19 -7.12 -39.55
N ARG A 345 14.78 -7.92 -40.44
CA ARG A 345 14.10 -8.98 -41.17
C ARG A 345 14.41 -10.33 -40.50
N ILE A 346 13.35 -11.05 -40.16
CA ILE A 346 13.43 -12.34 -39.46
C ILE A 346 13.10 -13.43 -40.46
N THR A 347 13.95 -14.43 -40.55
CA THR A 347 13.78 -15.60 -41.44
C THR A 347 13.90 -16.88 -40.61
N LEU A 348 13.33 -17.98 -41.06
CA LEU A 348 13.48 -19.28 -40.40
C LEU A 348 14.93 -19.76 -40.51
N ALA A 349 15.47 -20.34 -39.43
CA ALA A 349 16.80 -20.95 -39.46
C ALA A 349 16.86 -22.32 -40.17
N SER A 350 15.72 -22.82 -40.64
CA SER A 350 15.63 -24.12 -41.36
C SER A 350 15.88 -23.97 -42.87
N GLY A 351 16.19 -25.10 -43.55
CA GLY A 351 16.37 -25.15 -44.99
C GLY A 351 15.17 -24.68 -45.82
N ASP A 352 14.00 -24.52 -45.22
CA ASP A 352 12.80 -23.98 -45.84
C ASP A 352 12.73 -22.44 -45.78
N ALA A 353 13.78 -21.76 -45.26
CA ALA A 353 13.83 -20.29 -45.15
C ALA A 353 13.55 -19.58 -46.48
N MET A 354 14.02 -20.16 -47.61
CA MET A 354 13.76 -19.59 -48.95
C MET A 354 12.30 -19.77 -49.46
N ARG A 355 11.50 -20.52 -48.71
CA ARG A 355 10.11 -20.81 -49.11
C ARG A 355 9.11 -19.82 -48.53
N PHE A 356 9.50 -19.06 -47.50
CA PHE A 356 8.63 -18.11 -46.84
C PHE A 356 9.22 -16.68 -46.91
N ASP A 357 8.36 -15.70 -47.02
CA ASP A 357 8.78 -14.31 -46.95
C ASP A 357 9.29 -14.01 -45.56
N GLY A 358 10.39 -13.21 -45.47
CA GLY A 358 10.88 -12.77 -44.16
C GLY A 358 9.85 -11.93 -43.45
N LEU A 359 9.83 -12.04 -42.11
CA LEU A 359 8.97 -11.29 -41.24
C LEU A 359 9.67 -9.96 -40.86
N GLU A 360 8.97 -8.86 -41.00
CA GLU A 360 9.49 -7.58 -40.60
C GLU A 360 9.28 -7.37 -39.09
N GLY A 361 10.28 -6.76 -38.44
CA GLY A 361 10.27 -6.45 -37.02
C GLY A 361 11.13 -5.25 -36.73
N VAL A 362 11.07 -4.80 -35.50
CA VAL A 362 11.79 -3.64 -34.99
C VAL A 362 12.55 -4.01 -33.73
N VAL A 363 13.80 -3.56 -33.61
CA VAL A 363 14.62 -3.74 -32.41
C VAL A 363 14.03 -2.91 -31.27
N VAL A 364 13.51 -3.60 -30.25
CA VAL A 364 12.90 -2.94 -29.05
C VAL A 364 13.93 -2.72 -27.97
N ARG A 365 14.82 -3.70 -27.77
CA ARG A 365 15.80 -3.65 -26.67
C ARG A 365 17.10 -4.32 -27.09
N VAL A 366 18.21 -3.72 -26.69
CA VAL A 366 19.54 -4.30 -26.74
C VAL A 366 20.04 -4.42 -25.29
N SER A 367 20.65 -5.55 -24.95
CA SER A 367 21.23 -5.74 -23.61
C SER A 367 22.36 -4.73 -23.40
N PRO A 368 22.49 -4.12 -22.21
CA PRO A 368 23.58 -3.20 -21.90
C PRO A 368 24.92 -3.92 -21.69
N ASP A 369 24.88 -5.24 -21.44
CA ASP A 369 26.08 -6.06 -21.16
C ASP A 369 25.99 -7.38 -21.91
N THR A 370 27.14 -8.05 -22.04
CA THR A 370 27.28 -9.36 -22.68
C THR A 370 26.77 -10.47 -21.77
N ILE A 371 26.21 -11.51 -22.39
CA ILE A 371 25.82 -12.75 -21.74
C ILE A 371 26.66 -13.87 -22.35
N THR A 372 27.20 -14.74 -21.52
CA THR A 372 27.96 -15.90 -22.00
C THR A 372 26.96 -17.02 -22.40
N GLY A 373 27.05 -17.51 -23.62
CA GLY A 373 26.25 -18.63 -24.08
C GLY A 373 26.70 -19.95 -23.50
N ASP A 374 25.93 -21.02 -23.76
CA ASP A 374 26.26 -22.39 -23.37
C ASP A 374 27.53 -22.89 -24.09
N ASP A 375 27.86 -22.30 -25.22
CA ASP A 375 29.05 -22.50 -26.03
C ASP A 375 30.28 -21.74 -25.51
N GLY A 376 30.15 -20.92 -24.48
CA GLY A 376 31.18 -20.10 -23.86
C GLY A 376 31.48 -18.79 -24.60
N GLU A 377 30.82 -18.51 -25.73
CA GLU A 377 31.00 -17.27 -26.47
C GLU A 377 30.15 -16.12 -25.88
N PRO A 378 30.72 -14.91 -25.70
CA PRO A 378 29.97 -13.76 -25.24
C PRO A 378 29.15 -13.18 -26.39
N TYR A 379 27.87 -12.85 -26.13
CA TYR A 379 26.97 -12.21 -27.07
C TYR A 379 26.11 -11.14 -26.40
N TYR A 380 25.58 -10.21 -27.17
CA TYR A 380 24.56 -9.27 -26.74
C TYR A 380 23.16 -9.79 -27.08
N LYS A 381 22.26 -9.74 -26.10
CA LYS A 381 20.86 -10.13 -26.32
C LYS A 381 20.10 -8.98 -26.94
N VAL A 382 19.55 -9.19 -28.12
CA VAL A 382 18.72 -8.23 -28.85
C VAL A 382 17.30 -8.75 -28.92
N ARG A 383 16.33 -7.94 -28.45
CA ARG A 383 14.89 -8.26 -28.55
C ARG A 383 14.29 -7.52 -29.72
N ILE A 384 13.68 -8.27 -30.60
CA ILE A 384 13.05 -7.78 -31.82
C ILE A 384 11.56 -8.10 -31.75
N GLN A 385 10.74 -7.08 -31.84
CA GLN A 385 9.29 -7.23 -31.89
C GLN A 385 8.87 -7.40 -33.34
N THR A 386 8.14 -8.46 -33.64
CA THR A 386 7.61 -8.74 -35.00
C THR A 386 6.31 -7.98 -35.20
N GLU A 387 6.05 -7.54 -36.42
CA GLU A 387 4.78 -6.90 -36.78
C GLU A 387 3.62 -7.92 -36.81
N ARG A 388 3.92 -9.16 -37.18
CA ARG A 388 2.96 -10.26 -37.31
C ARG A 388 3.47 -11.50 -36.62
N ASN A 389 2.55 -12.36 -36.19
CA ASN A 389 2.87 -13.62 -35.50
C ASN A 389 2.88 -14.82 -36.47
N HIS A 390 3.07 -14.59 -37.77
CA HIS A 390 3.11 -15.67 -38.77
C HIS A 390 3.91 -15.27 -40.00
N PHE A 391 4.61 -16.21 -40.55
CA PHE A 391 5.21 -16.11 -41.89
C PHE A 391 4.14 -16.32 -42.93
N ARG A 392 4.27 -15.65 -44.09
CA ARG A 392 3.32 -15.76 -45.19
C ARG A 392 4.04 -16.21 -46.48
N ARG A 393 3.39 -17.07 -47.26
CA ARG A 393 3.78 -17.35 -48.60
C ARG A 393 2.53 -17.65 -49.46
N ALA A 394 2.19 -16.73 -50.36
CA ALA A 394 0.96 -16.77 -51.14
C ALA A 394 -0.26 -17.00 -50.22
N GLU A 395 -0.88 -18.17 -50.27
CA GLU A 395 -2.03 -18.54 -49.44
C GLU A 395 -1.64 -19.30 -48.16
N ASN A 396 -0.40 -19.78 -48.03
CA ASN A 396 0.04 -20.57 -46.88
C ASN A 396 0.50 -19.66 -45.74
N ARG A 397 -0.04 -19.91 -44.57
CA ARG A 397 0.31 -19.27 -43.29
C ARG A 397 1.08 -20.24 -42.40
N TYR A 398 2.22 -19.81 -41.85
CA TYR A 398 3.02 -20.54 -40.90
C TYR A 398 3.16 -19.75 -39.63
N ASP A 399 2.43 -20.14 -38.58
CA ASP A 399 2.40 -19.41 -37.32
C ASP A 399 3.72 -19.56 -36.56
N LEU A 400 4.11 -18.51 -35.85
CA LEU A 400 5.26 -18.54 -34.94
C LEU A 400 4.90 -19.31 -33.68
N PHE A 401 5.79 -20.18 -33.24
CA PHE A 401 5.68 -20.90 -31.99
C PHE A 401 6.89 -20.58 -31.09
N PRO A 402 6.69 -20.46 -29.79
CA PRO A 402 7.80 -20.35 -28.84
C PRO A 402 8.78 -21.53 -29.00
N GLY A 403 10.08 -21.23 -28.96
CA GLY A 403 11.14 -22.23 -29.18
C GLY A 403 11.61 -22.37 -30.62
N MET A 404 10.96 -21.68 -31.59
CA MET A 404 11.41 -21.71 -33.00
C MET A 404 12.71 -20.95 -33.18
N GLN A 405 13.68 -21.59 -33.87
CA GLN A 405 14.94 -20.97 -34.26
C GLN A 405 14.76 -20.11 -35.49
N VAL A 406 15.24 -18.87 -35.43
CA VAL A 406 15.14 -17.87 -36.50
C VAL A 406 16.46 -17.13 -36.67
N ILE A 407 16.64 -16.54 -37.82
CA ILE A 407 17.78 -15.66 -38.11
C ILE A 407 17.25 -14.24 -38.25
N ALA A 408 17.78 -13.32 -37.46
CA ALA A 408 17.44 -11.91 -37.51
C ALA A 408 18.54 -11.13 -38.27
N SER A 409 18.18 -10.53 -39.39
CA SER A 409 19.04 -9.61 -40.14
C SER A 409 18.68 -8.17 -39.77
N ILE A 410 19.45 -7.53 -38.90
CA ILE A 410 19.20 -6.17 -38.41
C ILE A 410 19.83 -5.19 -39.39
N HIS A 411 19.05 -4.24 -39.90
CA HIS A 411 19.52 -3.20 -40.81
C HIS A 411 20.34 -2.15 -40.01
N THR A 412 21.63 -2.12 -40.26
CA THR A 412 22.58 -1.28 -39.52
C THR A 412 22.99 -0.01 -40.27
N GLY A 413 22.80 0.02 -41.57
CA GLY A 413 23.12 1.17 -42.42
C GLY A 413 23.07 0.87 -43.88
N GLU A 414 23.47 1.83 -44.70
CA GLU A 414 23.61 1.72 -46.16
C GLU A 414 25.02 2.14 -46.55
N ARG A 415 25.59 1.42 -47.48
CA ARG A 415 26.85 1.80 -48.15
C ARG A 415 26.65 1.84 -49.62
N THR A 416 27.40 2.71 -50.31
CA THR A 416 27.41 2.72 -51.76
C THR A 416 28.23 1.55 -52.32
N ILE A 417 27.90 1.10 -53.54
CA ILE A 417 28.65 0.03 -54.23
C ILE A 417 30.12 0.49 -54.41
N MET A 418 30.35 1.78 -54.61
CA MET A 418 31.65 2.36 -54.75
C MET A 418 32.49 2.22 -53.47
N GLU A 419 31.87 2.52 -52.28
CA GLU A 419 32.54 2.31 -50.99
C GLU A 419 32.89 0.85 -50.76
N TYR A 420 31.97 -0.06 -51.07
CA TYR A 420 32.19 -1.52 -50.92
C TYR A 420 33.38 -2.02 -51.74
N LEU A 421 33.56 -1.48 -52.98
CA LEU A 421 34.66 -1.86 -53.88
C LEU A 421 35.98 -1.23 -53.48
N LEU A 422 35.96 -0.02 -52.91
CA LEU A 422 37.17 0.72 -52.53
C LEU A 422 37.67 0.43 -51.11
N ASP A 423 36.79 0.05 -50.17
CA ASP A 423 37.13 -0.25 -48.78
C ASP A 423 38.34 -1.20 -48.63
N PRO A 424 38.45 -2.35 -49.34
CA PRO A 424 39.61 -3.23 -49.20
C PRO A 424 40.94 -2.58 -49.59
N PHE A 425 40.91 -1.66 -50.56
CA PHE A 425 42.07 -0.94 -50.98
C PHE A 425 42.47 0.22 -50.04
N LEU A 426 41.46 0.90 -49.48
CA LEU A 426 41.64 1.97 -48.50
C LEU A 426 42.13 1.41 -47.16
N ASP A 427 41.54 0.31 -46.70
CA ASP A 427 42.00 -0.38 -45.47
C ASP A 427 43.42 -0.94 -45.60
N ALA A 428 43.78 -1.50 -46.78
CA ALA A 428 45.11 -1.97 -47.03
C ALA A 428 46.13 -0.81 -47.05
N SER A 429 45.76 0.39 -47.60
CA SER A 429 46.60 1.58 -47.63
C SER A 429 46.76 2.20 -46.23
N ASP A 430 45.69 2.24 -45.46
CA ASP A 430 45.70 2.75 -44.09
C ASP A 430 46.54 1.86 -43.14
N THR A 431 46.46 0.55 -43.31
CA THR A 431 47.27 -0.40 -42.59
C THR A 431 48.76 -0.34 -42.99
N ALA A 432 49.06 -0.12 -44.28
CA ALA A 432 50.43 0.00 -44.80
C ALA A 432 51.10 1.33 -44.37
N MET A 433 50.30 2.40 -44.11
CA MET A 433 50.81 3.70 -43.68
C MET A 433 50.88 3.87 -42.14
N ARG A 434 50.39 2.92 -41.36
CA ARG A 434 50.56 2.94 -39.91
C ARG A 434 51.83 2.18 -39.52
N GLU A 435 52.91 2.92 -39.30
CA GLU A 435 54.07 2.43 -38.58
C GLU A 435 53.72 2.27 -37.09
N ARG A 436 54.18 1.15 -36.49
CA ARG A 436 53.98 0.83 -35.07
C ARG A 436 54.78 1.73 -34.17
#